data_42b65c9014827000f834e4afe2213db0
#
_entry.id   42b65c9014827000f834e4afe2213db0
#
_cell.length_a   1.000
_cell.length_b   1.000
_cell.length_c   1.000
_cell.angle_alpha   90.00
_cell.angle_beta   90.00
_cell.angle_gamma   90.00
#
_symmetry.space_group_name_H-M   'P 1'
#
loop_
_entity.id
_entity.type
_entity.pdbx_description
1 polymer ?
#
loop_
_entity_poly.entity_id
_entity_poly.type
_entity_poly.pdbx_seq_one_letter_code
_entity_poly.pdbx_strand_id
1 'polypeptide(L)'
;RGANLRSAYLRSAYLIGANLRGADLEGTNLNTQFLGSTGLFTNDLQRKLQSSEATIRELEEKLKQAQQAQSETVKNDEEITQLSARLEQEKLEKEKIKEELNSKIKELTEGLSNRIKDAQKSLSEALKNTDSQIQNNENTACWFKWLGIILFGLAIILLLVFNGFVLCNSKFFIEKNLNILFYTFPIITLMLIGTTCLRHQKNLLAEVRHFSNMKHQIELYSGLLEASQHAAVSFNHPEKANEYVQETFT
;
A
#
# COMPACT_ATOMS: atom_id res chain seq x y z
N ARG A 1 15.41 12.80 17.16
CA ARG A 1 15.73 14.17 16.71
C ARG A 1 17.21 14.27 16.41
N GLY A 2 17.58 14.72 15.20
CA GLY A 2 19.00 14.90 14.84
C GLY A 2 19.77 13.62 14.58
N ALA A 3 19.14 12.53 14.14
CA ALA A 3 19.83 11.30 13.79
C ALA A 3 20.75 11.52 12.59
N ASN A 4 22.01 11.06 12.70
CA ASN A 4 22.91 11.04 11.56
C ASN A 4 22.64 9.77 10.74
N LEU A 5 22.04 9.93 9.55
CA LEU A 5 21.74 8.86 8.59
C LEU A 5 22.56 9.03 7.32
N ARG A 6 23.64 9.81 7.37
CA ARG A 6 24.52 10.12 6.25
C ARG A 6 25.01 8.86 5.56
N SER A 7 24.85 8.79 4.24
CA SER A 7 25.23 7.64 3.40
C SER A 7 24.48 6.32 3.71
N ALA A 8 23.41 6.35 4.51
CA ALA A 8 22.65 5.16 4.81
C ALA A 8 21.86 4.65 3.58
N TYR A 9 21.80 3.33 3.40
CA TYR A 9 21.06 2.66 2.33
C TYR A 9 19.58 2.54 2.75
N LEU A 10 18.75 3.53 2.40
CA LEU A 10 17.34 3.62 2.85
C LEU A 10 16.32 3.36 1.72
N ARG A 11 16.77 2.85 0.57
CA ARG A 11 15.94 2.66 -0.64
C ARG A 11 14.69 1.81 -0.43
N SER A 12 14.73 0.87 0.51
CA SER A 12 13.61 -0.02 0.85
C SER A 12 13.22 0.07 2.32
N ALA A 13 13.69 1.09 3.04
CA ALA A 13 13.35 1.26 4.45
C ALA A 13 11.89 1.72 4.58
N TYR A 14 11.16 1.08 5.49
CA TYR A 14 9.79 1.47 5.83
C TYR A 14 9.88 2.70 6.76
N LEU A 15 9.78 3.89 6.16
CA LEU A 15 9.91 5.17 6.88
C LEU A 15 8.55 5.89 7.04
N ILE A 16 7.45 5.17 6.81
CA ILE A 16 6.09 5.72 7.00
C ILE A 16 5.93 6.05 8.49
N GLY A 17 5.62 7.32 8.81
CA GLY A 17 5.49 7.82 10.18
C GLY A 17 6.81 8.12 10.90
N ALA A 18 7.98 7.91 10.28
CA ALA A 18 9.26 8.26 10.87
C ALA A 18 9.45 9.78 10.93
N ASN A 19 9.70 10.33 12.12
CA ASN A 19 10.05 11.74 12.29
C ASN A 19 11.53 11.96 11.96
N LEU A 20 11.82 12.30 10.71
CA LEU A 20 13.16 12.60 10.22
C LEU A 20 13.54 14.08 10.37
N ARG A 21 12.78 14.87 11.13
CA ARG A 21 13.04 16.28 11.34
C ARG A 21 14.41 16.51 11.99
N GLY A 22 15.29 17.21 11.26
CA GLY A 22 16.66 17.48 11.70
C GLY A 22 17.62 16.29 11.56
N ALA A 23 17.23 15.21 10.89
CA ALA A 23 18.16 14.13 10.54
C ALA A 23 19.07 14.56 9.39
N ASP A 24 20.36 14.22 9.48
CA ASP A 24 21.31 14.40 8.38
C ASP A 24 21.14 13.22 7.41
N LEU A 25 20.60 13.51 6.24
CA LEU A 25 20.31 12.54 5.19
C LEU A 25 21.25 12.67 4.00
N GLU A 26 22.36 13.40 4.14
CA GLU A 26 23.31 13.62 3.07
C GLU A 26 23.91 12.31 2.55
N GLY A 27 23.87 12.10 1.24
CA GLY A 27 24.37 10.88 0.61
C GLY A 27 23.52 9.62 0.83
N THR A 28 22.33 9.73 1.43
CA THR A 28 21.42 8.60 1.48
C THR A 28 20.85 8.29 0.10
N ASN A 29 20.58 7.02 -0.19
CA ASN A 29 19.85 6.62 -1.40
C ASN A 29 18.33 6.61 -1.22
N LEU A 30 17.83 7.40 -0.30
CA LEU A 30 16.40 7.70 -0.20
C LEU A 30 15.96 8.27 -1.55
N ASN A 31 14.94 7.64 -2.14
CA ASN A 31 14.26 8.26 -3.27
C ASN A 31 13.55 9.50 -2.73
N THR A 32 14.26 10.64 -2.75
CA THR A 32 13.82 11.94 -2.19
C THR A 32 12.51 12.44 -2.79
N GLN A 33 12.04 11.83 -3.88
CA GLN A 33 10.71 12.06 -4.41
C GLN A 33 9.58 11.64 -3.45
N PHE A 34 9.86 10.81 -2.44
CA PHE A 34 8.82 10.27 -1.57
C PHE A 34 8.67 10.98 -0.21
N LEU A 35 9.71 11.63 0.32
CA LEU A 35 9.72 12.04 1.73
C LEU A 35 9.91 13.54 2.02
N GLY A 36 10.25 14.36 1.09
CA GLY A 36 10.68 15.66 1.56
C GLY A 36 10.57 16.85 0.62
N SER A 37 10.50 16.65 -0.68
CA SER A 37 10.48 17.79 -1.58
C SER A 37 9.15 18.54 -1.53
N THR A 38 8.04 17.85 -1.25
CA THR A 38 6.71 18.45 -1.25
C THR A 38 6.45 19.35 -0.06
N GLY A 39 6.72 18.90 1.15
CA GLY A 39 6.47 19.68 2.36
C GLY A 39 7.49 20.79 2.58
N LEU A 40 8.75 20.58 2.19
CA LEU A 40 9.80 21.60 2.35
C LEU A 40 9.67 22.74 1.33
N PHE A 41 9.37 22.44 0.06
CA PHE A 41 9.20 23.46 -0.97
C PHE A 41 7.92 24.28 -0.78
N THR A 42 6.81 23.67 -0.44
CA THR A 42 5.58 24.39 -0.15
C THR A 42 5.71 25.24 1.10
N ASN A 43 6.39 24.75 2.15
CA ASN A 43 6.68 25.52 3.36
C ASN A 43 7.59 26.71 3.09
N ASP A 44 8.59 26.57 2.20
CA ASP A 44 9.48 27.70 1.86
C ASP A 44 8.74 28.75 1.05
N LEU A 45 7.96 28.37 0.05
CA LEU A 45 7.11 29.29 -0.72
C LEU A 45 6.05 29.96 0.17
N GLN A 46 5.48 29.23 1.10
CA GLN A 46 4.51 29.74 2.05
C GLN A 46 5.13 30.76 3.04
N ARG A 47 6.38 30.51 3.48
CA ARG A 47 7.14 31.47 4.27
C ARG A 47 7.46 32.74 3.47
N LYS A 48 7.88 32.60 2.21
CA LYS A 48 8.11 33.75 1.31
C LYS A 48 6.84 34.56 1.10
N LEU A 49 5.70 33.88 0.91
CA LEU A 49 4.42 34.55 0.79
C LEU A 49 4.07 35.35 2.05
N GLN A 50 4.22 34.75 3.23
CA GLN A 50 3.98 35.43 4.52
C GLN A 50 4.93 36.61 4.73
N SER A 51 6.21 36.45 4.37
CA SER A 51 7.18 37.56 4.49
C SER A 51 6.82 38.72 3.55
N SER A 52 6.46 38.42 2.29
CA SER A 52 6.03 39.45 1.33
C SER A 52 4.74 40.16 1.79
N GLU A 53 3.78 39.42 2.36
CA GLU A 53 2.57 40.03 2.96
C GLU A 53 2.87 40.98 4.13
N ALA A 54 3.83 40.59 4.98
CA ALA A 54 4.25 41.47 6.09
C ALA A 54 4.91 42.75 5.56
N THR A 55 5.78 42.63 4.55
CA THR A 55 6.44 43.78 3.91
C THR A 55 5.42 44.68 3.21
N ILE A 56 4.43 44.15 2.54
CA ILE A 56 3.35 44.92 1.90
C ILE A 56 2.59 45.72 2.96
N ARG A 57 2.21 45.12 4.07
CA ARG A 57 1.49 45.83 5.17
C ARG A 57 2.32 46.97 5.74
N GLU A 58 3.63 46.73 5.95
CA GLU A 58 4.53 47.78 6.47
C GLU A 58 4.67 48.95 5.47
N LEU A 59 4.80 48.63 4.16
CA LEU A 59 4.85 49.67 3.12
C LEU A 59 3.55 50.45 2.98
N GLU A 60 2.39 49.77 3.08
CA GLU A 60 1.07 50.40 3.06
C GLU A 60 0.90 51.38 4.26
N GLU A 61 1.38 50.99 5.45
CA GLU A 61 1.33 51.81 6.63
C GLU A 61 2.25 53.02 6.52
N LYS A 62 3.48 52.85 6.04
CA LYS A 62 4.42 53.95 5.76
C LYS A 62 3.88 54.89 4.69
N LEU A 63 3.29 54.38 3.61
CA LEU A 63 2.67 55.21 2.58
C LEU A 63 1.53 56.06 3.15
N LYS A 64 0.66 55.44 3.99
CA LYS A 64 -0.42 56.17 4.68
C LYS A 64 0.06 57.26 5.59
N GLN A 65 1.14 57.01 6.37
CA GLN A 65 1.76 58.00 7.23
C GLN A 65 2.38 59.14 6.42
N ALA A 66 3.11 58.82 5.33
CA ALA A 66 3.69 59.83 4.43
C ALA A 66 2.59 60.70 3.76
N GLN A 67 1.49 60.11 3.33
CA GLN A 67 0.34 60.83 2.77
C GLN A 67 -0.34 61.74 3.77
N GLN A 68 -0.43 61.32 5.04
CA GLN A 68 -1.00 62.16 6.11
C GLN A 68 -0.07 63.31 6.48
N ALA A 69 1.25 63.14 6.40
CA ALA A 69 2.25 64.18 6.67
C ALA A 69 2.41 65.17 5.51
N GLN A 70 1.82 64.89 4.33
CA GLN A 70 1.93 65.70 3.11
C GLN A 70 1.35 67.11 3.22
N SER A 71 0.73 67.45 4.37
CA SER A 71 0.17 68.76 4.60
C SER A 71 1.21 69.92 4.70
N GLU A 72 2.53 69.61 4.76
CA GLU A 72 3.49 70.67 5.12
C GLU A 72 4.72 70.86 4.23
N THR A 73 5.16 69.97 3.27
CA THR A 73 6.34 70.31 2.47
C THR A 73 6.50 69.44 1.16
N VAL A 74 6.96 70.11 0.09
CA VAL A 74 7.24 69.53 -1.28
C VAL A 74 8.25 68.35 -1.32
N LYS A 75 8.96 68.09 -0.24
CA LYS A 75 9.92 66.95 -0.15
C LYS A 75 9.27 65.57 -0.03
N ASN A 76 8.00 65.52 0.35
CA ASN A 76 7.30 64.26 0.58
C ASN A 76 6.82 63.56 -0.71
N ASP A 77 6.71 64.28 -1.84
CA ASP A 77 6.18 63.72 -3.07
C ASP A 77 7.12 62.65 -3.69
N GLU A 78 8.44 62.87 -3.54
CA GLU A 78 9.43 61.94 -4.05
C GLU A 78 9.49 60.65 -3.21
N GLU A 79 9.35 60.76 -1.89
CA GLU A 79 9.27 59.63 -0.98
C GLU A 79 7.99 58.80 -1.18
N ILE A 80 6.86 59.45 -1.37
CA ILE A 80 5.57 58.79 -1.70
C ILE A 80 5.65 58.04 -3.01
N THR A 81 6.27 58.62 -4.03
CA THR A 81 6.46 58.01 -5.33
C THR A 81 7.35 56.77 -5.23
N GLN A 82 8.43 56.81 -4.46
CA GLN A 82 9.32 55.69 -4.23
C GLN A 82 8.62 54.55 -3.43
N LEU A 83 7.86 54.90 -2.38
CA LEU A 83 7.11 53.95 -1.58
C LEU A 83 6.02 53.25 -2.41
N SER A 84 5.30 54.03 -3.24
CA SER A 84 4.27 53.46 -4.13
C SER A 84 4.86 52.49 -5.19
N ALA A 85 6.01 52.86 -5.77
CA ALA A 85 6.71 51.97 -6.72
C ALA A 85 7.19 50.69 -6.07
N ARG A 86 7.74 50.76 -4.85
CA ARG A 86 8.13 49.56 -4.06
C ARG A 86 6.93 48.69 -3.71
N LEU A 87 5.84 49.28 -3.31
CA LEU A 87 4.59 48.56 -2.98
C LEU A 87 4.07 47.80 -4.21
N GLU A 88 4.09 48.42 -5.37
CA GLU A 88 3.66 47.77 -6.62
C GLU A 88 4.58 46.59 -7.01
N GLN A 89 5.90 46.80 -6.82
CA GLN A 89 6.88 45.74 -7.05
C GLN A 89 6.66 44.52 -6.12
N GLU A 90 6.46 44.75 -4.82
CA GLU A 90 6.18 43.71 -3.84
C GLU A 90 4.84 43.00 -4.12
N LYS A 91 3.81 43.73 -4.54
CA LYS A 91 2.55 43.11 -4.96
C LYS A 91 2.70 42.21 -6.17
N LEU A 92 3.52 42.60 -7.15
CA LEU A 92 3.82 41.79 -8.32
C LEU A 92 4.61 40.50 -7.93
N GLU A 93 5.58 40.62 -7.02
CA GLU A 93 6.35 39.47 -6.53
C GLU A 93 5.47 38.51 -5.74
N LYS A 94 4.57 39.01 -4.89
CA LYS A 94 3.57 38.23 -4.20
C LYS A 94 2.71 37.38 -5.17
N GLU A 95 2.20 37.99 -6.24
CA GLU A 95 1.39 37.27 -7.22
C GLU A 95 2.21 36.19 -7.93
N LYS A 96 3.48 36.43 -8.27
CA LYS A 96 4.38 35.39 -8.85
C LYS A 96 4.58 34.21 -7.89
N ILE A 97 4.84 34.47 -6.61
CA ILE A 97 5.00 33.43 -5.59
C ILE A 97 3.72 32.61 -5.46
N LYS A 98 2.56 33.27 -5.51
CA LYS A 98 1.25 32.63 -5.41
C LYS A 98 0.96 31.72 -6.62
N GLU A 99 1.29 32.18 -7.83
CA GLU A 99 1.17 31.38 -9.05
C GLU A 99 2.09 30.16 -9.01
N GLU A 100 3.34 30.33 -8.57
CA GLU A 100 4.29 29.24 -8.40
C GLU A 100 3.81 28.21 -7.37
N LEU A 101 3.28 28.68 -6.23
CA LEU A 101 2.71 27.82 -5.19
C LEU A 101 1.52 27.02 -5.74
N ASN A 102 0.59 27.68 -6.43
CA ASN A 102 -0.57 27.02 -7.01
C ASN A 102 -0.19 25.98 -8.09
N SER A 103 0.78 26.32 -8.94
CA SER A 103 1.32 25.41 -9.94
C SER A 103 1.92 24.16 -9.28
N LYS A 104 2.68 24.36 -8.21
CA LYS A 104 3.32 23.27 -7.48
C LYS A 104 2.30 22.39 -6.77
N ILE A 105 1.31 22.98 -6.12
CA ILE A 105 0.20 22.24 -5.49
C ILE A 105 -0.53 21.39 -6.52
N LYS A 106 -0.80 21.94 -7.70
CA LYS A 106 -1.47 21.20 -8.80
C LYS A 106 -0.63 20.02 -9.28
N GLU A 107 0.66 20.21 -9.55
CA GLU A 107 1.59 19.15 -9.94
C GLU A 107 1.61 18.01 -8.91
N LEU A 108 1.66 18.35 -7.63
CA LEU A 108 1.67 17.41 -6.53
C LEU A 108 0.38 16.62 -6.41
N THR A 109 -0.75 17.29 -6.56
CA THR A 109 -2.08 16.67 -6.50
C THR A 109 -2.29 15.70 -7.65
N GLU A 110 -1.87 16.07 -8.87
CA GLU A 110 -1.93 15.20 -10.04
C GLU A 110 -0.99 13.99 -9.88
N GLY A 111 0.24 14.21 -9.40
CA GLY A 111 1.19 13.12 -9.12
C GLY A 111 0.68 12.14 -8.07
N LEU A 112 0.05 12.62 -6.99
CA LEU A 112 -0.56 11.79 -5.96
C LEU A 112 -1.74 10.99 -6.52
N SER A 113 -2.63 11.64 -7.27
CA SER A 113 -3.78 10.99 -7.91
C SER A 113 -3.36 9.84 -8.82
N ASN A 114 -2.33 10.03 -9.64
CA ASN A 114 -1.81 8.99 -10.51
C ASN A 114 -1.23 7.81 -9.72
N ARG A 115 -0.46 8.07 -8.67
CA ARG A 115 0.08 7.00 -7.79
C ARG A 115 -1.02 6.21 -7.09
N ILE A 116 -2.08 6.87 -6.63
CA ILE A 116 -3.23 6.19 -6.02
C ILE A 116 -3.91 5.27 -7.04
N LYS A 117 -4.11 5.73 -8.29
CA LYS A 117 -4.67 4.90 -9.36
C LYS A 117 -3.79 3.68 -9.67
N ASP A 118 -2.47 3.87 -9.72
CA ASP A 118 -1.54 2.76 -9.96
C ASP A 118 -1.57 1.74 -8.81
N ALA A 119 -1.64 2.22 -7.57
CA ALA A 119 -1.78 1.37 -6.39
C ALA A 119 -3.10 0.59 -6.41
N GLN A 120 -4.23 1.24 -6.72
CA GLN A 120 -5.53 0.60 -6.86
C GLN A 120 -5.52 -0.48 -7.94
N LYS A 121 -4.89 -0.20 -9.09
CA LYS A 121 -4.73 -1.17 -10.17
C LYS A 121 -3.92 -2.38 -9.71
N SER A 122 -2.79 -2.17 -9.05
CA SER A 122 -1.94 -3.25 -8.53
C SER A 122 -2.67 -4.10 -7.49
N LEU A 123 -3.44 -3.47 -6.58
CA LEU A 123 -4.28 -4.18 -5.60
C LEU A 123 -5.38 -5.00 -6.27
N SER A 124 -6.03 -4.46 -7.29
CA SER A 124 -7.05 -5.16 -8.08
C SER A 124 -6.48 -6.38 -8.82
N GLU A 125 -5.29 -6.26 -9.40
CA GLU A 125 -4.58 -7.38 -10.04
C GLU A 125 -4.18 -8.45 -9.02
N ALA A 126 -3.67 -8.05 -7.85
CA ALA A 126 -3.34 -8.96 -6.76
C ALA A 126 -4.57 -9.71 -6.24
N LEU A 127 -5.71 -9.02 -6.09
CA LEU A 127 -6.99 -9.62 -5.70
C LEU A 127 -7.42 -10.69 -6.70
N LYS A 128 -7.42 -10.37 -7.99
CA LYS A 128 -7.78 -11.29 -9.07
C LYS A 128 -6.89 -12.52 -9.10
N ASN A 129 -5.58 -12.34 -8.93
CA ASN A 129 -4.63 -13.44 -8.88
C ASN A 129 -4.87 -14.33 -7.67
N THR A 130 -5.16 -13.75 -6.50
CA THR A 130 -5.46 -14.47 -5.27
C THR A 130 -6.75 -15.27 -5.40
N ASP A 131 -7.81 -14.70 -5.98
CA ASP A 131 -9.07 -15.39 -6.26
C ASP A 131 -8.87 -16.58 -7.21
N SER A 132 -8.09 -16.40 -8.25
CA SER A 132 -7.75 -17.47 -9.20
C SER A 132 -6.99 -18.63 -8.52
N GLN A 133 -6.08 -18.32 -7.60
CA GLN A 133 -5.34 -19.31 -6.80
C GLN A 133 -6.26 -20.07 -5.84
N ILE A 134 -7.15 -19.37 -5.15
CA ILE A 134 -8.16 -19.95 -4.26
C ILE A 134 -9.02 -20.97 -5.04
N GLN A 135 -9.60 -20.53 -6.16
CA GLN A 135 -10.48 -21.36 -6.97
C GLN A 135 -9.76 -22.59 -7.54
N ASN A 136 -8.51 -22.43 -8.00
CA ASN A 136 -7.71 -23.53 -8.51
C ASN A 136 -7.39 -24.56 -7.40
N ASN A 137 -6.99 -24.09 -6.22
CA ASN A 137 -6.68 -24.96 -5.09
C ASN A 137 -7.92 -25.65 -4.53
N GLU A 138 -9.08 -24.99 -4.50
CA GLU A 138 -10.35 -25.61 -4.11
C GLU A 138 -10.77 -26.70 -5.06
N ASN A 139 -10.71 -26.47 -6.37
CA ASN A 139 -11.03 -27.47 -7.39
C ASN A 139 -10.08 -28.67 -7.29
N THR A 140 -8.80 -28.42 -7.12
CA THR A 140 -7.78 -29.46 -6.98
C THR A 140 -7.99 -30.25 -5.70
N ALA A 141 -8.29 -29.60 -4.58
CA ALA A 141 -8.60 -30.26 -3.30
C ALA A 141 -9.85 -31.14 -3.41
N CYS A 142 -10.89 -30.67 -4.10
CA CYS A 142 -12.10 -31.45 -4.35
C CYS A 142 -11.78 -32.71 -5.19
N TRP A 143 -10.97 -32.59 -6.21
CA TRP A 143 -10.55 -33.74 -7.04
C TRP A 143 -9.77 -34.76 -6.22
N PHE A 144 -8.79 -34.34 -5.40
CA PHE A 144 -8.04 -35.25 -4.51
C PHE A 144 -8.93 -35.91 -3.45
N LYS A 145 -9.94 -35.21 -2.94
CA LYS A 145 -10.95 -35.78 -2.03
C LYS A 145 -11.66 -36.94 -2.68
N TRP A 146 -12.23 -36.73 -3.86
CA TRP A 146 -12.96 -37.78 -4.59
C TRP A 146 -12.05 -38.96 -4.96
N LEU A 147 -10.86 -38.68 -5.46
CA LEU A 147 -9.86 -39.71 -5.78
C LEU A 147 -9.52 -40.57 -4.54
N GLY A 148 -9.27 -39.91 -3.39
CA GLY A 148 -8.99 -40.59 -2.13
C GLY A 148 -10.13 -41.50 -1.69
N ILE A 149 -11.39 -40.99 -1.75
CA ILE A 149 -12.58 -41.79 -1.39
C ILE A 149 -12.77 -43.00 -2.31
N ILE A 150 -12.58 -42.85 -3.61
CA ILE A 150 -12.68 -43.93 -4.59
C ILE A 150 -11.62 -45.01 -4.32
N LEU A 151 -10.35 -44.60 -4.07
CA LEU A 151 -9.27 -45.52 -3.78
C LEU A 151 -9.50 -46.31 -2.47
N PHE A 152 -10.00 -45.62 -1.44
CA PHE A 152 -10.38 -46.31 -0.19
C PHE A 152 -11.54 -47.28 -0.39
N GLY A 153 -12.58 -46.88 -1.11
CA GLY A 153 -13.69 -47.74 -1.44
C GLY A 153 -13.25 -49.00 -2.19
N LEU A 154 -12.39 -48.82 -3.19
CA LEU A 154 -11.83 -49.93 -3.94
C LEU A 154 -10.99 -50.87 -3.06
N ALA A 155 -10.16 -50.33 -2.16
CA ALA A 155 -9.36 -51.10 -1.22
C ALA A 155 -10.26 -51.95 -0.29
N ILE A 156 -11.37 -51.40 0.22
CA ILE A 156 -12.32 -52.10 1.07
C ILE A 156 -13.01 -53.22 0.29
N ILE A 157 -13.44 -52.94 -0.95
CA ILE A 157 -14.08 -53.96 -1.81
C ILE A 157 -13.10 -55.12 -2.06
N LEU A 158 -11.84 -54.83 -2.44
CA LEU A 158 -10.81 -55.86 -2.63
C LEU A 158 -10.55 -56.67 -1.36
N LEU A 159 -10.56 -56.02 -0.19
CA LEU A 159 -10.37 -56.68 1.08
C LEU A 159 -11.54 -57.64 1.40
N LEU A 160 -12.78 -57.23 1.11
CA LEU A 160 -13.97 -58.08 1.30
C LEU A 160 -13.97 -59.26 0.35
N VAL A 161 -13.65 -59.06 -0.93
CA VAL A 161 -13.52 -60.11 -1.93
C VAL A 161 -12.43 -61.12 -1.53
N PHE A 162 -11.28 -60.60 -1.08
CA PHE A 162 -10.17 -61.46 -0.63
C PHE A 162 -10.56 -62.28 0.60
N ASN A 163 -11.19 -61.70 1.61
CA ASN A 163 -11.68 -62.44 2.77
C ASN A 163 -12.70 -63.50 2.39
N GLY A 164 -13.65 -63.21 1.50
CA GLY A 164 -14.61 -64.14 0.98
C GLY A 164 -13.93 -65.32 0.27
N PHE A 165 -12.91 -65.05 -0.57
CA PHE A 165 -12.14 -66.05 -1.26
C PHE A 165 -11.35 -66.95 -0.31
N VAL A 166 -10.72 -66.39 0.73
CA VAL A 166 -10.01 -67.16 1.76
C VAL A 166 -10.95 -68.07 2.56
N LEU A 167 -12.12 -67.61 2.91
CA LEU A 167 -13.12 -68.40 3.63
C LEU A 167 -13.65 -69.58 2.78
N CYS A 168 -13.87 -69.38 1.47
CA CYS A 168 -14.32 -70.44 0.57
C CYS A 168 -13.24 -71.45 0.24
N ASN A 169 -11.95 -71.08 0.23
CA ASN A 169 -10.82 -71.90 -0.18
C ASN A 169 -9.76 -72.12 0.91
N SER A 170 -10.15 -72.31 2.17
CA SER A 170 -9.26 -72.32 3.34
C SER A 170 -8.16 -73.40 3.23
N LYS A 171 -8.42 -74.55 2.57
CA LYS A 171 -7.42 -75.61 2.35
C LYS A 171 -6.28 -75.22 1.41
N PHE A 172 -6.51 -74.34 0.44
CA PHE A 172 -5.51 -73.90 -0.52
C PHE A 172 -4.49 -72.90 0.07
N PHE A 173 -4.90 -72.15 1.09
CA PHE A 173 -4.05 -71.13 1.72
C PHE A 173 -3.08 -71.67 2.77
N ILE A 174 -3.40 -72.79 3.39
CA ILE A 174 -2.55 -73.41 4.43
C ILE A 174 -1.25 -73.98 3.87
N GLU A 175 -1.28 -74.45 2.63
CA GLU A 175 -0.11 -75.09 1.99
C GLU A 175 0.92 -74.09 1.38
N LYS A 176 0.58 -72.79 1.14
CA LYS A 176 1.48 -71.81 0.50
C LYS A 176 1.44 -70.45 1.18
N ASN A 177 2.19 -70.31 2.28
CA ASN A 177 2.35 -69.08 3.03
C ASN A 177 2.82 -67.85 2.21
N LEU A 178 3.39 -68.06 1.01
CA LEU A 178 3.89 -66.97 0.12
C LEU A 178 2.78 -66.24 -0.64
N ASN A 179 1.64 -66.82 -0.84
CA ASN A 179 0.57 -66.22 -1.65
C ASN A 179 -0.22 -65.13 -0.95
N ILE A 180 -0.24 -65.10 0.38
CA ILE A 180 -0.95 -64.09 1.16
C ILE A 180 -0.35 -62.68 0.93
N LEU A 181 0.97 -62.61 0.84
CA LEU A 181 1.69 -61.37 0.66
C LEU A 181 1.37 -60.70 -0.69
N PHE A 182 1.25 -61.46 -1.75
CA PHE A 182 0.89 -60.97 -3.09
C PHE A 182 -0.53 -60.37 -3.15
N TYR A 183 -1.47 -60.91 -2.39
CA TYR A 183 -2.85 -60.39 -2.38
C TYR A 183 -3.07 -59.24 -1.42
N THR A 184 -2.30 -59.13 -0.34
CA THR A 184 -2.39 -58.03 0.61
C THR A 184 -1.62 -56.79 0.16
N PHE A 185 -0.54 -56.93 -0.61
CA PHE A 185 0.30 -55.85 -1.07
C PHE A 185 -0.47 -54.75 -1.87
N PRO A 186 -1.32 -55.10 -2.89
CA PRO A 186 -2.08 -54.08 -3.63
C PRO A 186 -3.11 -53.38 -2.77
N ILE A 187 -3.68 -54.02 -1.73
CA ILE A 187 -4.64 -53.41 -0.82
C ILE A 187 -3.93 -52.35 0.06
N ILE A 188 -2.75 -52.71 0.58
CA ILE A 188 -1.92 -51.80 1.37
C ILE A 188 -1.47 -50.57 0.54
N THR A 189 -1.05 -50.81 -0.71
CA THR A 189 -0.64 -49.70 -1.60
C THR A 189 -1.79 -48.78 -1.93
N LEU A 190 -2.99 -49.31 -2.19
CA LEU A 190 -4.18 -48.50 -2.42
C LEU A 190 -4.57 -47.66 -1.19
N MET A 191 -4.48 -48.23 0.01
CA MET A 191 -4.71 -47.48 1.26
C MET A 191 -3.67 -46.38 1.46
N LEU A 192 -2.40 -46.63 1.20
CA LEU A 192 -1.33 -45.64 1.29
C LEU A 192 -1.54 -44.47 0.31
N ILE A 193 -1.87 -44.80 -0.96
CA ILE A 193 -2.16 -43.75 -1.95
C ILE A 193 -3.41 -42.98 -1.57
N GLY A 194 -4.47 -43.62 -1.12
CA GLY A 194 -5.68 -42.98 -0.64
C GLY A 194 -5.43 -42.01 0.55
N THR A 195 -4.62 -42.45 1.52
CA THR A 195 -4.23 -41.58 2.65
C THR A 195 -3.38 -40.41 2.23
N THR A 196 -2.44 -40.60 1.28
CA THR A 196 -1.63 -39.50 0.75
C THR A 196 -2.48 -38.47 -0.01
N CYS A 197 -3.46 -38.93 -0.80
CA CYS A 197 -4.41 -38.04 -1.47
C CYS A 197 -5.22 -37.20 -0.48
N LEU A 198 -5.76 -37.82 0.57
CA LEU A 198 -6.51 -37.09 1.60
C LEU A 198 -5.62 -36.11 2.42
N ARG A 199 -4.37 -36.48 2.66
CA ARG A 199 -3.41 -35.59 3.30
C ARG A 199 -3.07 -34.40 2.41
N HIS A 200 -2.90 -34.63 1.12
CA HIS A 200 -2.65 -33.56 0.16
C HIS A 200 -3.83 -32.61 0.04
N GLN A 201 -5.07 -33.12 0.00
CA GLN A 201 -6.29 -32.33 0.08
C GLN A 201 -6.31 -31.40 1.32
N LYS A 202 -5.94 -31.94 2.49
CA LYS A 202 -5.91 -31.15 3.72
C LYS A 202 -4.89 -30.02 3.64
N ASN A 203 -3.73 -30.24 3.02
CA ASN A 203 -2.72 -29.22 2.82
C ASN A 203 -3.21 -28.11 1.87
N LEU A 204 -3.83 -28.48 0.75
CA LEU A 204 -4.42 -27.53 -0.20
C LEU A 204 -5.50 -26.65 0.47
N LEU A 205 -6.35 -27.24 1.31
CA LEU A 205 -7.35 -26.47 2.07
C LEU A 205 -6.72 -25.52 3.10
N ALA A 206 -5.53 -25.84 3.63
CA ALA A 206 -4.78 -24.93 4.49
C ALA A 206 -4.22 -23.74 3.69
N GLU A 207 -3.73 -23.97 2.47
CA GLU A 207 -3.31 -22.92 1.55
C GLU A 207 -4.49 -22.03 1.13
N VAL A 208 -5.65 -22.60 0.81
CA VAL A 208 -6.88 -21.83 0.51
C VAL A 208 -7.22 -20.88 1.66
N ARG A 209 -7.14 -21.33 2.90
CA ARG A 209 -7.36 -20.48 4.07
C ARG A 209 -6.33 -19.35 4.16
N HIS A 210 -5.07 -19.63 3.86
CA HIS A 210 -4.02 -18.61 3.84
C HIS A 210 -4.31 -17.55 2.78
N PHE A 211 -4.63 -17.96 1.54
CA PHE A 211 -4.99 -17.04 0.46
C PHE A 211 -6.28 -16.25 0.76
N SER A 212 -7.27 -16.88 1.41
CA SER A 212 -8.49 -16.19 1.85
C SER A 212 -8.20 -15.07 2.86
N ASN A 213 -7.27 -15.30 3.80
CA ASN A 213 -6.83 -14.27 4.73
C ASN A 213 -6.08 -13.15 4.01
N MET A 214 -5.20 -13.47 3.06
CA MET A 214 -4.52 -12.48 2.22
C MET A 214 -5.52 -11.64 1.42
N LYS A 215 -6.52 -12.27 0.81
CA LYS A 215 -7.59 -11.60 0.09
C LYS A 215 -8.29 -10.56 0.99
N HIS A 216 -8.68 -10.97 2.19
CA HIS A 216 -9.32 -10.07 3.16
C HIS A 216 -8.43 -8.87 3.51
N GLN A 217 -7.12 -9.07 3.69
CA GLN A 217 -6.18 -7.98 3.92
C GLN A 217 -6.10 -7.02 2.72
N ILE A 218 -6.04 -7.54 1.49
CA ILE A 218 -6.01 -6.74 0.26
C ILE A 218 -7.30 -5.91 0.13
N GLU A 219 -8.46 -6.50 0.40
CA GLU A 219 -9.76 -5.82 0.39
C GLU A 219 -9.80 -4.68 1.42
N LEU A 220 -9.25 -4.92 2.61
CA LEU A 220 -9.19 -3.94 3.69
C LEU A 220 -8.29 -2.76 3.31
N TYR A 221 -7.10 -3.02 2.75
CA TYR A 221 -6.20 -1.97 2.25
C TYR A 221 -6.81 -1.19 1.07
N SER A 222 -7.52 -1.88 0.17
CA SER A 222 -8.22 -1.22 -0.95
C SER A 222 -9.31 -0.28 -0.44
N GLY A 223 -10.11 -0.72 0.52
CA GLY A 223 -11.14 0.12 1.15
C GLY A 223 -10.57 1.31 1.91
N LEU A 224 -9.44 1.12 2.60
CA LEU A 224 -8.74 2.19 3.31
C LEU A 224 -8.18 3.25 2.33
N LEU A 225 -7.60 2.79 1.22
CA LEU A 225 -7.09 3.67 0.16
C LEU A 225 -8.22 4.48 -0.49
N GLU A 226 -9.37 3.87 -0.75
CA GLU A 226 -10.55 4.53 -1.29
C GLU A 226 -11.13 5.55 -0.30
N ALA A 227 -11.27 5.18 0.97
CA ALA A 227 -11.72 6.09 2.02
C ALA A 227 -10.78 7.30 2.18
N SER A 228 -9.46 7.09 2.13
CA SER A 228 -8.48 8.17 2.20
C SER A 228 -8.56 9.13 1.01
N GLN A 229 -8.83 8.60 -0.18
CA GLN A 229 -9.03 9.41 -1.39
C GLN A 229 -10.29 10.28 -1.29
N HIS A 230 -11.40 9.71 -0.83
CA HIS A 230 -12.64 10.46 -0.61
C HIS A 230 -12.48 11.54 0.47
N ALA A 231 -11.80 11.23 1.55
CA ALA A 231 -11.51 12.21 2.60
C ALA A 231 -10.62 13.33 2.07
N ALA A 232 -9.55 13.03 1.33
CA ALA A 232 -8.66 14.04 0.74
C ALA A 232 -9.39 15.01 -0.20
N VAL A 233 -10.35 14.51 -0.98
CA VAL A 233 -11.19 15.36 -1.86
C VAL A 233 -12.15 16.25 -1.08
N SER A 234 -12.57 15.81 0.11
CA SER A 234 -13.52 16.58 0.97
C SER A 234 -12.86 17.76 1.69
N PHE A 235 -11.54 17.82 1.77
CA PHE A 235 -10.83 18.93 2.39
C PHE A 235 -10.56 20.05 1.36
N ASN A 236 -11.15 21.22 1.60
CA ASN A 236 -10.87 22.45 0.81
C ASN A 236 -9.43 22.99 0.98
N HIS A 237 -8.66 22.41 1.91
CA HIS A 237 -7.28 22.78 2.19
C HIS A 237 -6.36 21.56 2.06
N PRO A 238 -5.39 21.57 1.12
CA PRO A 238 -4.50 20.44 0.88
C PRO A 238 -3.63 20.06 2.10
N GLU A 239 -3.37 21.01 2.98
CA GLU A 239 -2.63 20.76 4.24
C GLU A 239 -3.40 19.85 5.19
N LYS A 240 -4.71 20.09 5.37
CA LYS A 240 -5.56 19.24 6.21
C LYS A 240 -5.80 17.86 5.60
N ALA A 241 -5.86 17.76 4.26
CA ALA A 241 -5.96 16.49 3.57
C ALA A 241 -4.73 15.59 3.83
N ASN A 242 -3.52 16.18 3.79
CA ASN A 242 -2.28 15.47 4.11
C ASN A 242 -2.20 15.04 5.59
N GLU A 243 -2.64 15.89 6.51
CA GLU A 243 -2.69 15.57 7.95
C GLU A 243 -3.65 14.41 8.22
N TYR A 244 -4.84 14.44 7.63
CA TYR A 244 -5.84 13.37 7.76
C TYR A 244 -5.37 12.04 7.17
N VAL A 245 -4.75 12.05 5.99
CA VAL A 245 -4.16 10.84 5.39
C VAL A 245 -3.05 10.29 6.30
N GLN A 246 -2.23 11.14 6.88
CA GLN A 246 -1.15 10.75 7.78
C GLN A 246 -1.68 10.14 9.09
N GLU A 247 -2.75 10.69 9.67
CA GLU A 247 -3.39 10.15 10.89
C GLU A 247 -4.13 8.83 10.63
N THR A 248 -4.68 8.64 9.43
CA THR A 248 -5.43 7.42 9.08
C THR A 248 -4.51 6.21 8.87
N PHE A 249 -3.24 6.43 8.51
CA PHE A 249 -2.25 5.37 8.25
C PHE A 249 -1.21 5.19 9.38
N THR A 250 -1.33 5.91 10.48
CA THR A 250 -0.51 5.72 11.70
C THR A 250 -1.23 4.86 12.71
#